data_b2838e655dcd563004fd17b9dff6f505
#
_entry.id   b2838e655dcd563004fd17b9dff6f505
#
_cell.length_a   1.000
_cell.length_b   1.000
_cell.length_c   1.000
_cell.angle_alpha   90.00
_cell.angle_beta   90.00
_cell.angle_gamma   90.00
#
_symmetry.space_group_name_H-M   'P 1'
#
loop_
_entity.id
_entity.type
_entity.pdbx_description
1 polymer ?
#
loop_
_entity_poly.entity_id
_entity_poly.type
_entity_poly.pdbx_seq_one_letter_code
_entity_poly.pdbx_strand_id
1 'polypeptide(L)'
;AVMFFVAVLVTLVLWNLSPDVYGIDGLTIIQQRVIAIFAFATILWITEAIPSWATSVTLIATLLFTTSDNAFHFFRSGIDKTDLLDHEALMATFADPIIILFLGGFILAIAATKSGLDVLLARTLLKPFGRKSENVLLGFILITGAFSMFISNTATAAMMLTFLTPVFKALPPEGKGRVALTLAIPIAANIGGMGTPIGTPPNAIALKYLNDPAGLNLNLGFGQWMSFMLPLTIVLLVVGWFLLKAYFPFKKKTIDLHIEGHVQRNW
;
A
#
# COMPACT_ATOMS: atom_id res chain seq x y z
N ALA A 1 19.02 8.75 -12.01
CA ALA A 1 20.25 9.48 -11.57
C ALA A 1 19.92 10.89 -11.08
N VAL A 2 19.26 11.76 -11.87
CA VAL A 2 18.98 13.17 -11.51
C VAL A 2 18.23 13.29 -10.17
N MET A 3 17.13 12.54 -9.99
CA MET A 3 16.31 12.60 -8.77
C MET A 3 17.05 12.12 -7.52
N PHE A 4 18.00 11.20 -7.65
CA PHE A 4 18.87 10.80 -6.55
C PHE A 4 19.75 11.98 -6.09
N PHE A 5 20.37 12.70 -7.02
CA PHE A 5 21.15 13.89 -6.68
C PHE A 5 20.30 15.00 -6.06
N VAL A 6 19.08 15.19 -6.56
CA VAL A 6 18.11 16.12 -5.96
C VAL A 6 17.81 15.73 -4.51
N ALA A 7 17.53 14.44 -4.26
CA ALA A 7 17.28 13.94 -2.90
C ALA A 7 18.47 14.23 -1.98
N VAL A 8 19.69 13.92 -2.42
CA VAL A 8 20.92 14.20 -1.65
C VAL A 8 21.09 15.69 -1.39
N LEU A 9 20.90 16.54 -2.40
CA LEU A 9 21.02 17.99 -2.26
C LEU A 9 20.01 18.55 -1.25
N VAL A 10 18.74 18.18 -1.36
CA VAL A 10 17.68 18.60 -0.42
C VAL A 10 18.03 18.16 1.00
N THR A 11 18.50 16.92 1.17
CA THR A 11 18.92 16.41 2.47
C THR A 11 20.06 17.21 3.06
N LEU A 12 21.10 17.50 2.27
CA LEU A 12 22.24 18.30 2.71
C LEU A 12 21.82 19.72 3.09
N VAL A 13 20.92 20.33 2.34
CA VAL A 13 20.38 21.66 2.68
C VAL A 13 19.63 21.59 4.00
N LEU A 14 18.66 20.69 4.15
CA LEU A 14 17.88 20.53 5.38
C LEU A 14 18.76 20.18 6.58
N TRP A 15 19.78 19.37 6.39
CA TRP A 15 20.73 18.99 7.46
C TRP A 15 21.53 20.13 8.02
N ASN A 16 21.89 21.12 7.17
CA ASN A 16 22.75 22.23 7.53
C ASN A 16 22.01 23.55 7.81
N LEU A 17 20.69 23.60 7.68
CA LEU A 17 19.92 24.76 8.09
C LEU A 17 19.96 24.93 9.61
N SER A 18 19.81 26.17 10.11
CA SER A 18 19.59 26.36 11.55
C SER A 18 18.23 25.79 11.97
N PRO A 19 18.12 25.13 13.15
CA PRO A 19 16.84 24.66 13.67
C PRO A 19 15.76 25.75 13.70
N ASP A 20 16.12 26.99 13.95
CA ASP A 20 15.19 28.13 14.02
C ASP A 20 14.46 28.39 12.69
N VAL A 21 15.04 27.99 11.56
CA VAL A 21 14.42 28.15 10.22
C VAL A 21 13.20 27.28 10.06
N TYR A 22 13.09 26.18 10.81
CA TYR A 22 11.95 25.26 10.74
C TYR A 22 10.70 25.82 11.43
N GLY A 23 10.80 26.88 12.22
CA GLY A 23 9.65 27.47 12.94
C GLY A 23 9.05 26.53 13.98
N ILE A 24 9.81 25.55 14.47
CA ILE A 24 9.41 24.58 15.50
C ILE A 24 10.20 24.89 16.76
N ASP A 25 9.50 25.38 17.80
CA ASP A 25 10.13 25.70 19.07
C ASP A 25 10.73 24.43 19.72
N GLY A 26 11.99 24.53 20.13
CA GLY A 26 12.69 23.44 20.80
C GLY A 26 13.13 22.28 19.91
N LEU A 27 13.19 22.48 18.59
CA LEU A 27 13.67 21.46 17.65
C LEU A 27 15.15 21.12 17.94
N THR A 28 15.42 19.85 18.27
CA THR A 28 16.79 19.38 18.50
C THR A 28 17.51 19.10 17.18
N ILE A 29 18.87 19.10 17.24
CA ILE A 29 19.70 18.76 16.08
C ILE A 29 19.39 17.35 15.55
N ILE A 30 19.09 16.40 16.43
CA ILE A 30 18.74 15.03 16.04
C ILE A 30 17.40 15.01 15.32
N GLN A 31 16.38 15.70 15.82
CA GLN A 31 15.08 15.81 15.16
C GLN A 31 15.19 16.45 13.78
N GLN A 32 16.01 17.50 13.64
CA GLN A 32 16.33 18.11 12.36
C GLN A 32 16.94 17.11 11.37
N ARG A 33 17.93 16.31 11.82
CA ARG A 33 18.55 15.28 10.99
C ARG A 33 17.54 14.22 10.55
N VAL A 34 16.65 13.81 11.46
CA VAL A 34 15.55 12.87 11.13
C VAL A 34 14.63 13.45 10.06
N ILE A 35 14.27 14.75 10.14
CA ILE A 35 13.49 15.44 9.11
C ILE A 35 14.21 15.42 7.76
N ALA A 36 15.50 15.71 7.74
CA ALA A 36 16.32 15.69 6.52
C ALA A 36 16.36 14.28 5.89
N ILE A 37 16.58 13.25 6.72
CA ILE A 37 16.59 11.84 6.28
C ILE A 37 15.21 11.40 5.80
N PHE A 38 14.13 11.85 6.46
CA PHE A 38 12.77 11.58 6.02
C PHE A 38 12.47 12.21 4.66
N ALA A 39 12.91 13.45 4.42
CA ALA A 39 12.78 14.10 3.11
C ALA A 39 13.53 13.32 2.02
N PHE A 40 14.75 12.83 2.32
CA PHE A 40 15.51 11.96 1.42
C PHE A 40 14.73 10.72 1.01
N ALA A 41 14.23 9.97 2.01
CA ALA A 41 13.47 8.77 1.77
C ALA A 41 12.18 9.04 0.97
N THR A 42 11.47 10.12 1.31
CA THR A 42 10.24 10.54 0.63
C THR A 42 10.48 10.81 -0.85
N ILE A 43 11.53 11.59 -1.18
CA ILE A 43 11.86 11.88 -2.58
C ILE A 43 12.21 10.59 -3.33
N LEU A 44 13.00 9.70 -2.73
CA LEU A 44 13.40 8.45 -3.36
C LEU A 44 12.22 7.49 -3.57
N TRP A 45 11.29 7.40 -2.61
CA TRP A 45 10.11 6.54 -2.75
C TRP A 45 9.12 7.07 -3.79
N ILE A 46 8.90 8.41 -3.84
CA ILE A 46 7.99 9.01 -4.83
C ILE A 46 8.56 8.91 -6.24
N THR A 47 9.88 9.09 -6.38
CA THR A 47 10.53 9.11 -7.70
C THR A 47 11.02 7.74 -8.18
N GLU A 48 11.00 6.74 -7.29
CA GLU A 48 11.54 5.39 -7.56
C GLU A 48 12.97 5.44 -8.15
N ALA A 49 13.76 6.44 -7.73
CA ALA A 49 15.12 6.66 -8.26
C ALA A 49 16.08 5.50 -7.96
N ILE A 50 15.81 4.77 -6.88
CA ILE A 50 16.41 3.48 -6.50
C ILE A 50 15.29 2.55 -6.01
N PRO A 51 15.50 1.22 -5.98
CA PRO A 51 14.51 0.28 -5.47
C PRO A 51 14.07 0.63 -4.04
N SER A 52 12.76 0.51 -3.75
CA SER A 52 12.18 0.90 -2.45
C SER A 52 12.86 0.22 -1.26
N TRP A 53 13.24 -1.07 -1.39
CA TRP A 53 13.98 -1.78 -0.34
C TRP A 53 15.35 -1.18 -0.07
N ALA A 54 16.05 -0.70 -1.11
CA ALA A 54 17.35 -0.05 -0.97
C ALA A 54 17.20 1.31 -0.26
N THR A 55 16.14 2.06 -0.58
CA THR A 55 15.81 3.30 0.15
C THR A 55 15.59 3.03 1.63
N SER A 56 14.83 1.98 1.98
CA SER A 56 14.54 1.64 3.38
C SER A 56 15.79 1.22 4.15
N VAL A 57 16.66 0.38 3.55
CA VAL A 57 17.93 -0.02 4.17
C VAL A 57 18.85 1.17 4.34
N THR A 58 18.97 2.04 3.33
CA THR A 58 19.79 3.26 3.40
C THR A 58 19.27 4.20 4.49
N LEU A 59 17.95 4.37 4.62
CA LEU A 59 17.35 5.19 5.67
C LEU A 59 17.73 4.68 7.05
N ILE A 60 17.56 3.39 7.34
CA ILE A 60 17.88 2.82 8.65
C ILE A 60 19.37 2.90 8.92
N ALA A 61 20.23 2.58 7.95
CA ALA A 61 21.66 2.71 8.09
C ALA A 61 22.09 4.16 8.37
N THR A 62 21.50 5.12 7.66
CA THR A 62 21.80 6.56 7.89
C THR A 62 21.37 6.99 9.28
N LEU A 63 20.19 6.59 9.75
CA LEU A 63 19.75 6.87 11.13
C LEU A 63 20.70 6.26 12.15
N LEU A 64 21.08 4.99 12.01
CA LEU A 64 22.01 4.31 12.92
C LEU A 64 23.36 5.02 12.99
N PHE A 65 23.96 5.38 11.86
CA PHE A 65 25.30 5.92 11.83
C PHE A 65 25.38 7.41 12.16
N THR A 66 24.26 8.15 12.11
CA THR A 66 24.29 9.62 12.25
C THR A 66 23.46 10.18 13.40
N THR A 67 22.45 9.43 13.89
CA THR A 67 21.49 9.95 14.89
C THR A 67 21.37 9.08 16.14
N SER A 68 21.91 7.85 16.13
CA SER A 68 21.78 6.94 17.27
C SER A 68 22.85 7.19 18.34
N ASP A 69 22.63 6.62 19.50
CA ASP A 69 23.59 6.57 20.62
C ASP A 69 24.90 5.81 20.26
N ASN A 70 24.84 4.94 19.22
CA ASN A 70 25.98 4.24 18.64
C ASN A 70 26.47 4.86 17.31
N ALA A 71 25.99 6.06 16.95
CA ALA A 71 26.45 6.78 15.77
C ALA A 71 27.95 7.07 15.80
N PHE A 72 28.55 7.35 14.63
CA PHE A 72 29.95 7.77 14.59
C PHE A 72 30.20 8.96 15.51
N HIS A 73 31.34 8.97 16.22
CA HIS A 73 31.70 9.99 17.21
C HIS A 73 31.52 11.40 16.67
N PHE A 74 31.89 11.65 15.42
CA PHE A 74 31.74 12.94 14.76
C PHE A 74 30.30 13.47 14.76
N PHE A 75 29.30 12.59 14.59
CA PHE A 75 27.90 12.99 14.52
C PHE A 75 27.24 13.17 15.89
N ARG A 76 27.75 12.50 16.93
CA ARG A 76 27.20 12.58 18.31
C ARG A 76 27.95 13.50 19.24
N SER A 77 29.14 13.99 18.83
CA SER A 77 29.95 14.88 19.67
C SER A 77 29.21 16.19 19.93
N GLY A 78 29.07 16.56 21.20
CA GLY A 78 28.39 17.79 21.64
C GLY A 78 26.85 17.70 21.66
N ILE A 79 26.26 16.52 21.44
CA ILE A 79 24.80 16.30 21.52
C ILE A 79 24.48 15.60 22.84
N ASP A 80 23.40 16.02 23.49
CA ASP A 80 22.93 15.36 24.71
C ASP A 80 22.54 13.90 24.40
N LYS A 81 22.91 12.97 25.27
CA LYS A 81 22.61 11.55 25.10
C LYS A 81 21.10 11.28 25.09
N THR A 82 20.32 12.13 25.75
CA THR A 82 18.85 12.01 25.78
C THR A 82 18.18 12.33 24.45
N ASP A 83 18.86 13.09 23.58
CA ASP A 83 18.35 13.41 22.25
C ASP A 83 18.67 12.34 21.22
N LEU A 84 19.69 11.50 21.48
CA LEU A 84 20.09 10.43 20.55
C LEU A 84 19.05 9.32 20.50
N LEU A 85 18.85 8.77 19.30
CA LEU A 85 17.95 7.63 19.12
C LEU A 85 18.60 6.35 19.67
N ASP A 86 17.81 5.53 20.31
CA ASP A 86 18.25 4.20 20.76
C ASP A 86 18.49 3.29 19.53
N HIS A 87 19.73 2.80 19.38
CA HIS A 87 20.10 1.91 18.28
C HIS A 87 19.40 0.56 18.35
N GLU A 88 19.13 0.03 19.56
CA GLU A 88 18.37 -1.23 19.70
C GLU A 88 16.93 -1.07 19.19
N ALA A 89 16.28 0.05 19.52
CA ALA A 89 14.96 0.37 19.03
C ALA A 89 14.94 0.55 17.50
N LEU A 90 15.96 1.19 16.91
CA LEU A 90 16.10 1.29 15.46
C LEU A 90 16.27 -0.07 14.80
N MET A 91 17.08 -0.96 15.35
CA MET A 91 17.29 -2.31 14.84
C MET A 91 16.05 -3.20 15.04
N ALA A 92 15.32 -3.02 16.13
CA ALA A 92 14.10 -3.76 16.41
C ALA A 92 13.01 -3.50 15.35
N THR A 93 13.07 -2.40 14.58
CA THR A 93 12.12 -2.15 13.50
C THR A 93 12.13 -3.23 12.42
N PHE A 94 13.24 -3.94 12.20
CA PHE A 94 13.32 -5.06 11.27
C PHE A 94 12.51 -6.30 11.71
N ALA A 95 12.26 -6.43 13.00
CA ALA A 95 11.52 -7.53 13.61
C ALA A 95 10.18 -7.07 14.22
N ASP A 96 9.66 -5.93 13.77
CA ASP A 96 8.35 -5.44 14.23
C ASP A 96 7.27 -6.51 13.98
N PRO A 97 6.40 -6.81 14.95
CA PRO A 97 5.30 -7.76 14.78
C PRO A 97 4.44 -7.53 13.55
N ILE A 98 4.29 -6.29 13.11
CA ILE A 98 3.58 -5.94 11.88
C ILE A 98 4.26 -6.54 10.65
N ILE A 99 5.59 -6.51 10.57
CA ILE A 99 6.35 -7.11 9.46
C ILE A 99 6.13 -8.62 9.41
N ILE A 100 6.16 -9.28 10.56
CA ILE A 100 5.91 -10.72 10.66
C ILE A 100 4.48 -11.07 10.24
N LEU A 101 3.50 -10.26 10.64
CA LEU A 101 2.10 -10.41 10.23
C LEU A 101 1.96 -10.33 8.70
N PHE A 102 2.59 -9.33 8.05
CA PHE A 102 2.58 -9.20 6.60
C PHE A 102 3.32 -10.34 5.89
N LEU A 103 4.44 -10.78 6.43
CA LEU A 103 5.18 -11.93 5.89
C LEU A 103 4.29 -13.19 5.87
N GLY A 104 3.58 -13.47 6.96
CA GLY A 104 2.58 -14.55 7.01
C GLY A 104 1.48 -14.40 5.96
N GLY A 105 0.92 -13.20 5.83
CA GLY A 105 -0.08 -12.87 4.82
C GLY A 105 0.43 -13.08 3.39
N PHE A 106 1.65 -12.68 3.08
CA PHE A 106 2.26 -12.88 1.76
C PHE A 106 2.50 -14.35 1.45
N ILE A 107 2.92 -15.15 2.43
CA ILE A 107 3.08 -16.60 2.25
C ILE A 107 1.74 -17.26 1.92
N LEU A 108 0.65 -16.91 2.64
CA LEU A 108 -0.69 -17.39 2.34
C LEU A 108 -1.18 -16.95 0.96
N ALA A 109 -0.93 -15.70 0.56
CA ALA A 109 -1.28 -15.21 -0.76
C ALA A 109 -0.54 -15.97 -1.88
N ILE A 110 0.76 -16.23 -1.71
CA ILE A 110 1.55 -17.04 -2.65
C ILE A 110 1.01 -18.48 -2.73
N ALA A 111 0.64 -19.07 -1.61
CA ALA A 111 0.03 -20.40 -1.58
C ALA A 111 -1.31 -20.45 -2.32
N ALA A 112 -2.18 -19.43 -2.13
CA ALA A 112 -3.43 -19.30 -2.85
C ALA A 112 -3.21 -19.17 -4.36
N THR A 113 -2.24 -18.36 -4.79
CA THR A 113 -1.91 -18.18 -6.21
C THR A 113 -1.32 -19.47 -6.82
N LYS A 114 -0.39 -20.14 -6.12
CA LYS A 114 0.19 -21.40 -6.61
C LYS A 114 -0.83 -22.54 -6.72
N SER A 115 -1.81 -22.59 -5.81
CA SER A 115 -2.89 -23.59 -5.85
C SER A 115 -3.99 -23.24 -6.86
N GLY A 116 -4.00 -22.04 -7.44
CA GLY A 116 -5.04 -21.53 -8.31
C GLY A 116 -6.37 -21.25 -7.59
N LEU A 117 -6.35 -21.22 -6.25
CA LEU A 117 -7.53 -20.94 -5.43
C LEU A 117 -8.07 -19.54 -5.68
N ASP A 118 -7.19 -18.56 -5.78
CA ASP A 118 -7.53 -17.17 -6.11
C ASP A 118 -8.28 -17.05 -7.44
N VAL A 119 -7.77 -17.75 -8.48
CA VAL A 119 -8.40 -17.81 -9.81
C VAL A 119 -9.77 -18.49 -9.76
N LEU A 120 -9.87 -19.60 -9.03
CA LEU A 120 -11.12 -20.35 -8.86
C LEU A 120 -12.18 -19.48 -8.16
N LEU A 121 -11.80 -18.82 -7.06
CA LEU A 121 -12.68 -17.95 -6.30
C LEU A 121 -13.12 -16.75 -7.14
N ALA A 122 -12.20 -16.06 -7.83
CA ALA A 122 -12.54 -14.91 -8.67
C ALA A 122 -13.56 -15.29 -9.77
N ARG A 123 -13.36 -16.41 -10.45
CA ARG A 123 -14.30 -16.92 -11.47
C ARG A 123 -15.67 -17.24 -10.88
N THR A 124 -15.69 -17.90 -9.73
CA THR A 124 -16.95 -18.31 -9.08
C THR A 124 -17.73 -17.11 -8.60
N LEU A 125 -17.04 -16.13 -8.00
CA LEU A 125 -17.65 -14.91 -7.48
C LEU A 125 -18.09 -13.93 -8.58
N LEU A 126 -17.48 -13.95 -9.77
CA LEU A 126 -17.91 -13.12 -10.91
C LEU A 126 -19.22 -13.61 -11.56
N LYS A 127 -19.53 -14.91 -11.50
CA LYS A 127 -20.71 -15.50 -12.15
C LYS A 127 -22.06 -14.83 -11.79
N PRO A 128 -22.35 -14.49 -10.51
CA PRO A 128 -23.64 -13.89 -10.13
C PRO A 128 -23.92 -12.53 -10.75
N PHE A 129 -22.89 -11.79 -11.18
CA PHE A 129 -23.07 -10.45 -11.76
C PHE A 129 -23.63 -10.46 -13.18
N GLY A 130 -23.73 -11.64 -13.80
CA GLY A 130 -24.36 -11.83 -15.09
C GLY A 130 -23.62 -11.16 -16.25
N ARG A 131 -24.40 -10.75 -17.30
CA ARG A 131 -23.85 -10.27 -18.57
C ARG A 131 -23.97 -8.77 -18.79
N LYS A 132 -24.70 -8.04 -17.95
CA LYS A 132 -24.82 -6.58 -18.09
C LYS A 132 -23.48 -5.92 -17.79
N SER A 133 -22.99 -5.07 -18.70
CA SER A 133 -21.66 -4.42 -18.59
C SER A 133 -21.46 -3.69 -17.27
N GLU A 134 -22.50 -3.01 -16.79
CA GLU A 134 -22.45 -2.28 -15.51
C GLU A 134 -22.35 -3.22 -14.31
N ASN A 135 -23.03 -4.37 -14.35
CA ASN A 135 -22.96 -5.38 -13.29
C ASN A 135 -21.60 -6.09 -13.31
N VAL A 136 -21.05 -6.34 -14.50
CA VAL A 136 -19.68 -6.87 -14.63
C VAL A 136 -18.67 -5.92 -14.02
N LEU A 137 -18.78 -4.62 -14.27
CA LEU A 137 -17.95 -3.60 -13.62
C LEU A 137 -18.10 -3.65 -12.10
N LEU A 138 -19.31 -3.73 -11.57
CA LEU A 138 -19.58 -3.86 -10.14
C LEU A 138 -18.93 -5.14 -9.57
N GLY A 139 -19.07 -6.25 -10.28
CA GLY A 139 -18.46 -7.53 -9.89
C GLY A 139 -16.94 -7.43 -9.78
N PHE A 140 -16.29 -6.84 -10.78
CA PHE A 140 -14.84 -6.60 -10.72
C PHE A 140 -14.44 -5.72 -9.54
N ILE A 141 -15.18 -4.64 -9.27
CA ILE A 141 -14.91 -3.74 -8.15
C ILE A 141 -15.07 -4.46 -6.80
N LEU A 142 -16.20 -5.13 -6.58
CA LEU A 142 -16.47 -5.77 -5.29
C LEU A 142 -15.53 -6.95 -5.03
N ILE A 143 -15.24 -7.75 -6.05
CA ILE A 143 -14.35 -8.92 -5.89
C ILE A 143 -12.91 -8.47 -5.71
N THR A 144 -12.44 -7.50 -6.50
CA THR A 144 -11.10 -6.92 -6.31
C THR A 144 -10.97 -6.33 -4.91
N GLY A 145 -11.96 -5.57 -4.46
CA GLY A 145 -11.98 -5.03 -3.10
C GLY A 145 -11.92 -6.11 -2.02
N ALA A 146 -12.73 -7.17 -2.16
CA ALA A 146 -12.76 -8.28 -1.21
C ALA A 146 -11.42 -9.04 -1.14
N PHE A 147 -10.78 -9.33 -2.28
CA PHE A 147 -9.47 -9.96 -2.30
C PHE A 147 -8.39 -9.05 -1.69
N SER A 148 -8.44 -7.76 -1.98
CA SER A 148 -7.46 -6.80 -1.49
C SER A 148 -7.53 -6.56 0.03
N MET A 149 -8.59 -6.97 0.68
CA MET A 149 -8.67 -6.99 2.15
C MET A 149 -7.68 -7.96 2.79
N PHE A 150 -7.26 -9.01 2.07
CA PHE A 150 -6.44 -10.10 2.61
C PHE A 150 -5.16 -10.35 1.81
N ILE A 151 -5.10 -9.86 0.59
CA ILE A 151 -3.96 -10.00 -0.32
C ILE A 151 -3.46 -8.59 -0.64
N SER A 152 -2.15 -8.41 -0.87
CA SER A 152 -1.62 -7.09 -1.20
C SER A 152 -2.32 -6.48 -2.44
N ASN A 153 -2.52 -5.16 -2.42
CA ASN A 153 -3.20 -4.43 -3.49
C ASN A 153 -2.58 -4.72 -4.86
N THR A 154 -1.24 -4.76 -4.93
CA THR A 154 -0.49 -5.02 -6.17
C THR A 154 -0.74 -6.44 -6.69
N ALA A 155 -0.67 -7.45 -5.83
CA ALA A 155 -0.92 -8.84 -6.22
C ALA A 155 -2.37 -9.04 -6.66
N THR A 156 -3.32 -8.47 -5.93
CA THR A 156 -4.75 -8.47 -6.28
C THR A 156 -4.98 -7.81 -7.62
N ALA A 157 -4.40 -6.63 -7.86
CA ALA A 157 -4.56 -5.91 -9.12
C ALA A 157 -3.95 -6.72 -10.29
N ALA A 158 -2.75 -7.26 -10.13
CA ALA A 158 -2.11 -8.09 -11.15
C ALA A 158 -2.96 -9.32 -11.51
N MET A 159 -3.48 -10.04 -10.52
CA MET A 159 -4.36 -11.17 -10.71
C MET A 159 -5.64 -10.75 -11.45
N MET A 160 -6.34 -9.73 -10.98
CA MET A 160 -7.61 -9.30 -11.55
C MET A 160 -7.47 -8.73 -12.96
N LEU A 161 -6.35 -8.10 -13.31
CA LEU A 161 -6.05 -7.65 -14.67
C LEU A 161 -6.02 -8.82 -15.65
N THR A 162 -5.58 -10.01 -15.25
CA THR A 162 -5.58 -11.19 -16.12
C THR A 162 -6.99 -11.59 -16.54
N PHE A 163 -7.99 -11.38 -15.67
CA PHE A 163 -9.41 -11.65 -15.98
C PHE A 163 -10.05 -10.62 -16.91
N LEU A 164 -9.42 -9.46 -17.13
CA LEU A 164 -9.91 -8.48 -18.10
C LEU A 164 -9.64 -8.89 -19.55
N THR A 165 -8.64 -9.73 -19.81
CA THR A 165 -8.29 -10.13 -21.18
C THR A 165 -9.49 -10.71 -21.96
N PRO A 166 -10.24 -11.71 -21.46
CA PRO A 166 -11.42 -12.20 -22.15
C PRO A 166 -12.56 -11.17 -22.22
N VAL A 167 -12.71 -10.32 -21.21
CA VAL A 167 -13.70 -9.24 -21.19
C VAL A 167 -13.40 -8.21 -22.29
N PHE A 168 -12.14 -7.87 -22.47
CA PHE A 168 -11.71 -6.93 -23.51
C PHE A 168 -11.93 -7.45 -24.93
N LYS A 169 -11.84 -8.76 -25.16
CA LYS A 169 -12.18 -9.36 -26.45
C LYS A 169 -13.66 -9.17 -26.81
N ALA A 170 -14.53 -9.06 -25.80
CA ALA A 170 -15.96 -8.86 -25.96
C ALA A 170 -16.39 -7.38 -26.08
N LEU A 171 -15.48 -6.44 -25.81
CA LEU A 171 -15.71 -4.99 -25.84
C LEU A 171 -15.02 -4.31 -27.04
N PRO A 172 -15.62 -3.23 -27.59
CA PRO A 172 -14.98 -2.44 -28.64
C PRO A 172 -13.59 -1.95 -28.23
N PRO A 173 -12.58 -1.98 -29.14
CA PRO A 173 -11.18 -1.61 -28.81
C PRO A 173 -11.03 -0.20 -28.23
N GLU A 174 -11.77 0.77 -28.74
CA GLU A 174 -11.71 2.18 -28.36
C GLU A 174 -12.83 2.62 -27.42
N GLY A 175 -13.45 1.67 -26.73
CA GLY A 175 -14.61 1.96 -25.87
C GLY A 175 -14.21 2.46 -24.49
N LYS A 176 -14.86 3.55 -24.01
CA LYS A 176 -14.71 4.04 -22.62
C LYS A 176 -14.91 2.95 -21.55
N GLY A 177 -15.71 1.90 -21.85
CA GLY A 177 -15.91 0.77 -20.95
C GLY A 177 -14.64 -0.04 -20.64
N ARG A 178 -13.67 -0.10 -21.56
CA ARG A 178 -12.35 -0.71 -21.26
C ARG A 178 -11.58 0.12 -20.24
N VAL A 179 -11.62 1.45 -20.38
CA VAL A 179 -10.99 2.36 -19.42
C VAL A 179 -11.63 2.21 -18.05
N ALA A 180 -12.98 2.14 -17.98
CA ALA A 180 -13.68 1.91 -16.72
C ALA A 180 -13.22 0.63 -16.01
N LEU A 181 -13.14 -0.49 -16.73
CA LEU A 181 -12.70 -1.78 -16.17
C LEU A 181 -11.23 -1.77 -15.76
N THR A 182 -10.36 -1.13 -16.56
CA THR A 182 -8.93 -1.03 -16.21
C THR A 182 -8.73 -0.20 -14.95
N LEU A 183 -9.41 0.95 -14.82
CA LEU A 183 -9.31 1.81 -13.65
C LEU A 183 -10.01 1.21 -12.41
N ALA A 184 -11.06 0.41 -12.63
CA ALA A 184 -11.78 -0.24 -11.54
C ALA A 184 -10.88 -1.11 -10.66
N ILE A 185 -9.91 -1.80 -11.25
CA ILE A 185 -9.05 -2.73 -10.52
C ILE A 185 -8.15 -2.03 -9.52
N PRO A 186 -7.27 -1.07 -9.89
CA PRO A 186 -6.41 -0.41 -8.91
C PRO A 186 -7.22 0.43 -7.91
N ILE A 187 -8.31 1.07 -8.34
CA ILE A 187 -9.19 1.81 -7.42
C ILE A 187 -9.80 0.87 -6.39
N ALA A 188 -10.37 -0.25 -6.82
CA ALA A 188 -10.99 -1.21 -5.93
C ALA A 188 -9.97 -1.92 -5.03
N ALA A 189 -8.75 -2.19 -5.52
CA ALA A 189 -7.69 -2.77 -4.73
C ALA A 189 -7.26 -1.81 -3.60
N ASN A 190 -7.06 -0.53 -3.90
CA ASN A 190 -6.68 0.45 -2.88
C ASN A 190 -7.79 0.68 -1.84
N ILE A 191 -9.04 0.81 -2.29
CA ILE A 191 -10.18 0.96 -1.39
C ILE A 191 -10.37 -0.30 -0.54
N GLY A 192 -10.33 -1.49 -1.16
CA GLY A 192 -10.47 -2.78 -0.48
C GLY A 192 -9.42 -3.00 0.60
N GLY A 193 -8.17 -2.61 0.30
CA GLY A 193 -7.06 -2.71 1.25
C GLY A 193 -7.30 -1.98 2.58
N MET A 194 -8.17 -0.99 2.63
CA MET A 194 -8.53 -0.30 3.88
C MET A 194 -9.44 -1.12 4.80
N GLY A 195 -10.13 -2.13 4.26
CA GLY A 195 -11.18 -2.88 4.98
C GLY A 195 -10.68 -3.69 6.17
N THR A 196 -9.41 -4.14 6.16
CA THR A 196 -8.83 -4.93 7.26
C THR A 196 -7.47 -4.36 7.70
N PRO A 197 -7.03 -4.62 8.93
CA PRO A 197 -5.69 -4.20 9.38
C PRO A 197 -4.54 -4.76 8.52
N ILE A 198 -4.72 -5.92 7.89
CA ILE A 198 -3.71 -6.61 7.09
C ILE A 198 -3.82 -6.33 5.59
N GLY A 199 -4.84 -5.63 5.12
CA GLY A 199 -5.03 -5.34 3.70
C GLY A 199 -3.94 -4.43 3.14
N THR A 200 -3.42 -3.51 3.95
CA THR A 200 -2.29 -2.65 3.57
C THR A 200 -1.47 -2.24 4.79
N PRO A 201 -0.12 -2.11 4.69
CA PRO A 201 0.76 -1.75 5.80
C PRO A 201 0.36 -0.49 6.58
N PRO A 202 -0.09 0.61 5.95
CA PRO A 202 -0.52 1.80 6.69
C PRO A 202 -1.61 1.54 7.73
N ASN A 203 -2.53 0.60 7.51
CA ASN A 203 -3.60 0.28 8.46
C ASN A 203 -3.03 -0.30 9.77
N ALA A 204 -2.09 -1.24 9.67
CA ALA A 204 -1.46 -1.86 10.82
C ALA A 204 -0.61 -0.83 11.60
N ILE A 205 0.06 0.08 10.89
CA ILE A 205 0.80 1.19 11.51
C ILE A 205 -0.17 2.13 12.24
N ALA A 206 -1.26 2.54 11.58
CA ALA A 206 -2.29 3.37 12.20
C ALA A 206 -2.85 2.71 13.46
N LEU A 207 -3.17 1.40 13.39
CA LEU A 207 -3.67 0.65 14.53
C LEU A 207 -2.67 0.61 15.69
N LYS A 208 -1.36 0.48 15.40
CA LYS A 208 -0.30 0.55 16.41
C LYS A 208 -0.31 1.89 17.14
N TYR A 209 -0.39 3.02 16.42
CA TYR A 209 -0.44 4.35 17.02
C TYR A 209 -1.73 4.62 17.79
N LEU A 210 -2.87 4.14 17.28
CA LEU A 210 -4.16 4.28 17.98
C LEU A 210 -4.21 3.49 19.29
N ASN A 211 -3.44 2.40 19.37
CA ASN A 211 -3.35 1.54 20.54
C ASN A 211 -2.16 1.87 21.46
N ASP A 212 -1.35 2.86 21.11
CA ASP A 212 -0.19 3.26 21.91
C ASP A 212 -0.64 3.69 23.30
N PRO A 213 -0.14 3.07 24.39
CA PRO A 213 -0.44 3.46 25.76
C PRO A 213 -0.04 4.89 26.10
N ALA A 214 0.98 5.44 25.43
CA ALA A 214 1.42 6.82 25.58
C ALA A 214 0.58 7.81 24.74
N GLY A 215 -0.27 7.29 23.83
CA GLY A 215 -1.14 8.06 22.95
C GLY A 215 -2.61 7.91 23.30
N LEU A 216 -3.41 7.50 22.29
CA LEU A 216 -4.88 7.40 22.44
C LEU A 216 -5.34 6.15 23.20
N ASN A 217 -4.53 5.10 23.27
CA ASN A 217 -4.80 3.86 24.01
C ASN A 217 -6.19 3.25 23.77
N LEU A 218 -6.64 3.20 22.51
CA LEU A 218 -8.01 2.81 22.16
C LEU A 218 -8.26 1.30 22.24
N ASN A 219 -7.21 0.49 22.35
CA ASN A 219 -7.27 -0.98 22.39
C ASN A 219 -8.10 -1.60 21.25
N LEU A 220 -7.96 -1.05 20.04
CA LEU A 220 -8.67 -1.52 18.87
C LEU A 220 -8.09 -2.85 18.38
N GLY A 221 -8.94 -3.89 18.35
CA GLY A 221 -8.62 -5.18 17.75
C GLY A 221 -8.96 -5.24 16.26
N PHE A 222 -8.64 -6.39 15.65
CA PHE A 222 -8.91 -6.66 14.24
C PHE A 222 -10.38 -6.47 13.87
N GLY A 223 -11.29 -7.05 14.67
CA GLY A 223 -12.73 -6.96 14.43
C GLY A 223 -13.30 -5.54 14.62
N GLN A 224 -12.75 -4.77 15.58
CA GLN A 224 -13.16 -3.39 15.80
C GLN A 224 -12.73 -2.50 14.63
N TRP A 225 -11.51 -2.67 14.09
CA TRP A 225 -11.11 -2.00 12.85
C TRP A 225 -12.10 -2.30 11.72
N MET A 226 -12.41 -3.57 11.49
CA MET A 226 -13.35 -3.97 10.44
C MET A 226 -14.74 -3.39 10.65
N SER A 227 -15.22 -3.28 11.88
CA SER A 227 -16.56 -2.74 12.17
C SER A 227 -16.76 -1.32 11.68
N PHE A 228 -15.70 -0.51 11.63
CA PHE A 228 -15.72 0.87 11.11
C PHE A 228 -15.33 0.92 9.63
N MET A 229 -14.26 0.22 9.27
CA MET A 229 -13.65 0.37 7.94
C MET A 229 -14.36 -0.44 6.87
N LEU A 230 -14.96 -1.59 7.20
CA LEU A 230 -15.67 -2.40 6.20
C LEU A 230 -16.91 -1.71 5.63
N PRO A 231 -17.81 -1.10 6.43
CA PRO A 231 -18.92 -0.31 5.90
C PRO A 231 -18.44 0.86 5.03
N LEU A 232 -17.41 1.58 5.47
CA LEU A 232 -16.82 2.68 4.70
C LEU A 232 -16.26 2.17 3.37
N THR A 233 -15.52 1.07 3.40
CA THR A 233 -14.94 0.42 2.20
C THR A 233 -16.04 0.05 1.21
N ILE A 234 -17.14 -0.57 1.66
CA ILE A 234 -18.27 -0.94 0.80
C ILE A 234 -18.88 0.32 0.16
N VAL A 235 -19.11 1.37 0.95
CA VAL A 235 -19.65 2.64 0.44
C VAL A 235 -18.73 3.22 -0.63
N LEU A 236 -17.42 3.27 -0.37
CA LEU A 236 -16.44 3.82 -1.33
C LEU A 236 -16.35 2.97 -2.61
N LEU A 237 -16.43 1.64 -2.53
CA LEU A 237 -16.48 0.76 -3.70
C LEU A 237 -17.73 1.03 -4.55
N VAL A 238 -18.88 1.22 -3.91
CA VAL A 238 -20.13 1.56 -4.61
C VAL A 238 -20.05 2.95 -5.23
N VAL A 239 -19.52 3.93 -4.52
CA VAL A 239 -19.28 5.28 -5.07
C VAL A 239 -18.31 5.21 -6.26
N GLY A 240 -17.23 4.45 -6.15
CA GLY A 240 -16.28 4.21 -7.24
C GLY A 240 -16.96 3.61 -8.48
N TRP A 241 -17.87 2.64 -8.28
CA TRP A 241 -18.67 2.09 -9.36
C TRP A 241 -19.56 3.14 -10.04
N PHE A 242 -20.27 3.97 -9.27
CA PHE A 242 -21.11 5.03 -9.82
C PHE A 242 -20.27 6.05 -10.61
N LEU A 243 -19.14 6.47 -10.08
CA LEU A 243 -18.24 7.43 -10.74
C LEU A 243 -17.68 6.85 -12.05
N LEU A 244 -17.16 5.62 -12.02
CA LEU A 244 -16.62 5.00 -13.22
C LEU A 244 -17.68 4.78 -14.30
N LYS A 245 -18.89 4.39 -13.92
CA LYS A 245 -20.03 4.28 -14.83
C LYS A 245 -20.45 5.63 -15.42
N ALA A 246 -20.42 6.70 -14.63
CA ALA A 246 -20.80 8.04 -15.07
C ALA A 246 -19.76 8.66 -16.05
N TYR A 247 -18.48 8.54 -15.71
CA TYR A 247 -17.41 9.14 -16.54
C TYR A 247 -17.03 8.30 -17.76
N PHE A 248 -17.16 6.97 -17.64
CA PHE A 248 -16.76 6.00 -18.65
C PHE A 248 -17.92 5.04 -19.02
N PRO A 249 -19.02 5.55 -19.64
CA PRO A 249 -20.19 4.75 -19.95
C PRO A 249 -19.88 3.67 -20.98
N PHE A 250 -20.53 2.50 -20.80
CA PHE A 250 -20.43 1.40 -21.74
C PHE A 250 -21.32 1.63 -22.96
N LYS A 251 -20.74 1.62 -24.16
CA LYS A 251 -21.51 1.62 -25.42
C LYS A 251 -22.25 0.30 -25.62
N LYS A 252 -21.64 -0.82 -25.24
CA LYS A 252 -22.22 -2.16 -25.30
C LYS A 252 -22.85 -2.51 -23.96
N LYS A 253 -24.15 -2.75 -23.93
CA LYS A 253 -24.91 -3.00 -22.69
C LYS A 253 -24.69 -4.40 -22.09
N THR A 254 -24.23 -5.36 -22.89
CA THR A 254 -24.02 -6.76 -22.46
C THR A 254 -22.65 -7.26 -22.89
N ILE A 255 -21.98 -7.98 -22.00
CA ILE A 255 -20.67 -8.63 -22.22
C ILE A 255 -20.89 -10.14 -22.12
N ASP A 256 -20.65 -10.87 -23.20
CA ASP A 256 -20.66 -12.34 -23.15
C ASP A 256 -19.30 -12.82 -22.62
N LEU A 257 -19.28 -13.14 -21.31
CA LEU A 257 -18.13 -13.71 -20.66
C LEU A 257 -18.05 -15.21 -20.94
N HIS A 258 -17.40 -15.61 -22.03
CA HIS A 258 -16.90 -16.97 -22.15
C HIS A 258 -15.63 -17.10 -21.32
N ILE A 259 -15.80 -17.33 -20.02
CA ILE A 259 -14.69 -17.66 -19.11
C ILE A 259 -14.38 -19.16 -19.29
N GLU A 260 -13.94 -19.56 -20.48
CA GLU A 260 -13.33 -20.87 -20.71
C GLU A 260 -11.90 -20.80 -20.20
N GLY A 261 -11.62 -21.52 -19.14
CA GLY A 261 -10.28 -21.64 -18.58
C GLY A 261 -9.93 -23.09 -18.37
N HIS A 262 -9.06 -23.61 -19.21
CA HIS A 262 -8.33 -24.82 -18.91
C HIS A 262 -7.46 -24.55 -17.67
N VAL A 263 -7.82 -25.15 -16.55
CA VAL A 263 -6.87 -25.39 -15.46
C VAL A 263 -5.91 -26.45 -15.99
N GLN A 264 -4.78 -26.04 -16.56
CA GLN A 264 -3.66 -26.98 -16.71
C GLN A 264 -3.17 -27.31 -15.29
N ARG A 265 -3.62 -28.45 -14.78
CA ARG A 265 -3.00 -29.10 -13.63
C ARG A 265 -1.63 -29.65 -14.12
N ASN A 266 -0.60 -28.82 -13.99
CA ASN A 266 0.76 -29.31 -13.97
C ASN A 266 1.12 -29.63 -12.52
N TRP A 267 1.04 -30.91 -12.18
CA TRP A 267 1.60 -31.50 -10.97
C TRP A 267 3.12 -31.61 -11.09
#